data_26e64f512901b620efc769b19f573c7d
#
_entry.id   26e64f512901b620efc769b19f573c7d
#
_cell.length_a   1.000
_cell.length_b   1.000
_cell.length_c   1.000
_cell.angle_alpha   90.00
_cell.angle_beta   90.00
_cell.angle_gamma   90.00
#
_symmetry.space_group_name_H-M   'P 1'
#
loop_
_entity.id
_entity.type
_entity.pdbx_description
1 polymer ?
#
loop_
_entity_poly.entity_id
_entity_poly.type
_entity_poly.pdbx_seq_one_letter_code
_entity_poly.pdbx_strand_id
1 'polypeptide(L)'
;MDRLTMRTTEGMATQNCYDCKMQKDAICDYQKCRKRLVEKLAYFEDMSDEKNGTMKVKLDQGALAPTRAHKTDAGLDLRSPISVEIPARGSAVIDTGVHIELPNGTVGFLKSKSGLNVKHDITSDGVIDVGFTGSIKAKLYNHGTKPYQVLRGDKITQLVIFDCHFPDVEIVDKLESTERGENGFGSTGR
;
A
#
# COMPACT_ATOMS: atom_id res chain seq x y z
N MET A 1 33.58 -25.54 7.23
CA MET A 1 33.12 -24.14 7.36
C MET A 1 33.49 -23.44 6.07
N ASP A 2 32.50 -23.28 5.19
CA ASP A 2 32.73 -22.86 3.81
C ASP A 2 33.18 -21.41 3.69
N ARG A 3 34.21 -21.18 2.90
CA ARG A 3 34.73 -19.83 2.56
C ARG A 3 33.69 -18.89 1.94
N LEU A 4 32.56 -19.43 1.45
CA LEU A 4 31.48 -18.63 0.84
C LEU A 4 30.62 -17.89 1.89
N THR A 5 30.43 -18.47 3.07
CA THR A 5 29.62 -17.90 4.16
C THR A 5 30.36 -16.76 4.86
N MET A 6 31.70 -16.75 4.85
CA MET A 6 32.48 -15.64 5.42
C MET A 6 32.46 -14.37 4.56
N ARG A 7 32.39 -14.48 3.22
CA ARG A 7 32.39 -13.30 2.33
C ARG A 7 31.07 -12.50 2.39
N THR A 8 29.95 -13.14 2.62
CA THR A 8 28.65 -12.46 2.75
C THR A 8 28.52 -11.74 4.10
N THR A 9 29.13 -12.25 5.16
CA THR A 9 29.12 -11.61 6.48
C THR A 9 30.08 -10.42 6.57
N GLU A 10 31.23 -10.48 5.90
CA GLU A 10 32.20 -9.35 5.87
C GLU A 10 31.67 -8.16 5.05
N GLY A 11 30.96 -8.39 3.94
CA GLY A 11 30.36 -7.33 3.13
C GLY A 11 29.24 -6.57 3.86
N MET A 12 28.42 -7.23 4.66
CA MET A 12 27.37 -6.59 5.48
C MET A 12 27.95 -5.85 6.68
N ALA A 13 29.02 -6.32 7.29
CA ALA A 13 29.67 -5.66 8.43
C ALA A 13 30.29 -4.31 8.05
N THR A 14 30.82 -4.18 6.83
CA THR A 14 31.45 -2.93 6.38
C THR A 14 30.45 -1.83 6.07
N GLN A 15 29.26 -2.14 5.55
CA GLN A 15 28.26 -1.13 5.22
C GLN A 15 27.56 -0.58 6.47
N ASN A 16 27.36 -1.38 7.50
CA ASN A 16 26.77 -0.94 8.78
C ASN A 16 27.76 -0.24 9.73
N CYS A 17 29.06 -0.36 9.52
CA CYS A 17 30.06 0.38 10.27
C CYS A 17 30.14 1.88 9.88
N TYR A 18 29.66 2.26 8.69
CA TYR A 18 29.59 3.68 8.29
C TYR A 18 28.52 4.47 9.05
N ASP A 19 27.43 3.84 9.45
CA ASP A 19 26.35 4.46 10.25
C ASP A 19 26.69 4.52 11.74
N CYS A 20 27.63 3.73 12.21
CA CYS A 20 28.12 3.79 13.57
C CYS A 20 29.19 4.91 13.62
N LYS A 21 28.84 6.15 14.00
CA LYS A 21 29.75 7.28 14.26
C LYS A 21 30.77 6.97 15.36
N MET A 22 31.53 5.90 15.19
CA MET A 22 32.62 5.50 16.07
C MET A 22 33.91 6.10 15.52
N GLN A 23 34.50 6.95 16.32
CA GLN A 23 35.77 7.62 16.05
C GLN A 23 36.90 6.65 15.67
N LYS A 24 37.87 7.18 14.92
CA LYS A 24 38.96 6.52 14.19
C LYS A 24 39.92 5.62 14.99
N ASP A 25 39.77 5.48 16.32
CA ASP A 25 40.77 4.85 17.17
C ASP A 25 40.25 3.76 18.13
N ALA A 26 39.01 3.27 17.96
CA ALA A 26 38.49 2.18 18.77
C ALA A 26 38.45 0.86 17.98
N ILE A 27 39.08 -0.17 18.48
CA ILE A 27 38.94 -1.55 18.02
C ILE A 27 37.45 -1.89 18.05
N CYS A 28 36.84 -2.11 16.88
CA CYS A 28 35.45 -2.46 16.77
C CYS A 28 35.17 -3.77 17.51
N ASP A 29 34.39 -3.72 18.60
CA ASP A 29 33.94 -4.92 19.27
C ASP A 29 32.89 -5.65 18.38
N TYR A 30 33.43 -6.54 17.56
CA TYR A 30 32.66 -7.35 16.62
C TYR A 30 31.50 -8.10 17.28
N GLN A 31 31.67 -8.57 18.52
CA GLN A 31 30.64 -9.27 19.27
C GLN A 31 29.46 -8.34 19.61
N LYS A 32 29.77 -7.10 19.98
CA LYS A 32 28.77 -6.08 20.32
C LYS A 32 28.01 -5.59 19.07
N CYS A 33 28.72 -5.42 17.95
CA CYS A 33 28.11 -5.08 16.66
C CYS A 33 27.20 -6.22 16.16
N ARG A 34 27.65 -7.46 16.24
CA ARG A 34 26.87 -8.63 15.83
C ARG A 34 25.60 -8.78 16.67
N LYS A 35 25.68 -8.59 17.99
CA LYS A 35 24.50 -8.66 18.88
C LYS A 35 23.47 -7.59 18.52
N ARG A 36 23.90 -6.34 18.30
CA ARG A 36 23.02 -5.24 17.86
C ARG A 36 22.39 -5.49 16.48
N LEU A 37 23.13 -6.10 15.55
CA LEU A 37 22.62 -6.44 14.24
C LEU A 37 21.54 -7.53 14.32
N VAL A 38 21.77 -8.57 15.12
CA VAL A 38 20.80 -9.65 15.35
C VAL A 38 19.55 -9.11 16.03
N GLU A 39 19.68 -8.24 17.06
CA GLU A 39 18.55 -7.58 17.71
C GLU A 39 17.77 -6.68 16.76
N LYS A 40 18.44 -5.96 15.85
CA LYS A 40 17.80 -5.17 14.80
C LYS A 40 17.08 -6.03 13.77
N LEU A 41 17.68 -7.12 13.32
CA LEU A 41 17.07 -8.05 12.37
C LEU A 41 15.84 -8.74 13.00
N ALA A 42 15.94 -9.20 14.24
CA ALA A 42 14.80 -9.76 14.98
C ALA A 42 13.67 -8.74 15.16
N TYR A 43 13.99 -7.47 15.42
CA TYR A 43 13.00 -6.39 15.49
C TYR A 43 12.32 -6.14 14.12
N PHE A 44 13.07 -6.20 13.00
CA PHE A 44 12.50 -6.08 11.66
C PHE A 44 11.67 -7.30 11.24
N GLU A 45 12.07 -8.52 11.67
CA GLU A 45 11.30 -9.74 11.44
C GLU A 45 9.99 -9.71 12.23
N ASP A 46 10.02 -9.31 13.50
CA ASP A 46 8.84 -9.16 14.37
C ASP A 46 7.87 -8.09 13.81
N MET A 47 8.39 -6.94 13.38
CA MET A 47 7.59 -5.92 12.70
C MET A 47 7.01 -6.37 11.36
N SER A 48 7.68 -7.28 10.62
CA SER A 48 7.18 -7.80 9.35
C SER A 48 6.01 -8.76 9.56
N ASP A 49 6.02 -9.53 10.63
CA ASP A 49 4.94 -10.47 10.98
C ASP A 49 3.71 -9.73 11.52
N GLU A 50 3.87 -8.66 12.30
CA GLU A 50 2.75 -7.80 12.72
C GLU A 50 2.11 -7.06 11.54
N LYS A 51 2.90 -6.59 10.56
CA LYS A 51 2.39 -5.91 9.36
C LYS A 51 1.69 -6.83 8.37
N ASN A 52 1.98 -8.12 8.38
CA ASN A 52 1.36 -9.12 7.50
C ASN A 52 0.23 -9.90 8.18
N GLY A 53 -0.38 -9.35 9.22
CA GLY A 53 -1.51 -9.94 9.92
C GLY A 53 -2.68 -10.32 9.00
N THR A 54 -3.63 -11.08 9.53
CA THR A 54 -4.84 -11.51 8.80
C THR A 54 -5.90 -10.41 8.84
N MET A 55 -6.38 -9.98 7.69
CA MET A 55 -7.54 -9.11 7.56
C MET A 55 -8.81 -9.94 7.48
N LYS A 56 -9.82 -9.62 8.32
CA LYS A 56 -11.12 -10.29 8.26
C LYS A 56 -11.92 -9.77 7.06
N VAL A 57 -12.54 -10.70 6.35
CA VAL A 57 -13.39 -10.44 5.19
C VAL A 57 -14.70 -11.18 5.35
N LYS A 58 -15.83 -10.47 5.18
CA LYS A 58 -17.15 -11.03 5.05
C LYS A 58 -17.61 -10.88 3.60
N LEU A 59 -18.30 -11.86 3.07
CA LEU A 59 -18.85 -11.85 1.72
C LEU A 59 -20.37 -11.94 1.77
N ASP A 60 -21.03 -11.11 0.97
CA ASP A 60 -22.46 -11.27 0.70
C ASP A 60 -22.69 -12.41 -0.29
N GLN A 61 -23.95 -12.83 -0.41
CA GLN A 61 -24.31 -13.91 -1.33
C GLN A 61 -23.96 -13.53 -2.78
N GLY A 62 -23.15 -14.36 -3.43
CA GLY A 62 -22.72 -14.16 -4.81
C GLY A 62 -21.50 -13.27 -4.98
N ALA A 63 -21.00 -12.65 -3.90
CA ALA A 63 -19.74 -11.92 -3.92
C ALA A 63 -18.55 -12.84 -4.16
N LEU A 64 -17.44 -12.27 -4.63
CA LEU A 64 -16.22 -13.00 -4.95
C LEU A 64 -15.11 -12.55 -4.00
N ALA A 65 -14.41 -13.51 -3.39
CA ALA A 65 -13.35 -13.21 -2.44
C ALA A 65 -12.22 -12.38 -3.08
N PRO A 66 -11.70 -11.37 -2.35
CA PRO A 66 -10.51 -10.65 -2.78
C PRO A 66 -9.31 -11.58 -2.93
N THR A 67 -8.48 -11.37 -3.94
CA THR A 67 -7.31 -12.21 -4.20
C THR A 67 -6.10 -11.38 -4.60
N ARG A 68 -4.89 -11.86 -4.25
CA ARG A 68 -3.62 -11.40 -4.84
C ARG A 68 -3.20 -12.36 -5.96
N ALA A 69 -2.66 -11.85 -7.04
CA ALA A 69 -2.06 -12.69 -8.09
C ALA A 69 -0.75 -13.31 -7.60
N HIS A 70 0.08 -12.53 -6.89
CA HIS A 70 1.31 -12.96 -6.24
C HIS A 70 1.30 -12.55 -4.76
N LYS A 71 1.97 -13.30 -3.89
CA LYS A 71 2.00 -13.02 -2.44
C LYS A 71 2.51 -11.61 -2.09
N THR A 72 3.38 -11.07 -2.92
CA THR A 72 4.03 -9.75 -2.74
C THR A 72 3.28 -8.60 -3.42
N ASP A 73 2.16 -8.87 -4.11
CA ASP A 73 1.39 -7.80 -4.73
C ASP A 73 0.77 -6.91 -3.64
N ALA A 74 0.94 -5.59 -3.75
CA ALA A 74 0.34 -4.64 -2.81
C ALA A 74 -1.20 -4.67 -2.86
N GLY A 75 -1.76 -4.88 -4.06
CA GLY A 75 -3.20 -4.82 -4.29
C GLY A 75 -3.91 -6.15 -4.10
N LEU A 76 -5.04 -6.12 -3.39
CA LEU A 76 -6.05 -7.18 -3.38
C LEU A 76 -7.06 -6.91 -4.48
N ASP A 77 -7.14 -7.78 -5.49
CA ASP A 77 -8.09 -7.65 -6.57
C ASP A 77 -9.52 -7.84 -6.08
N LEU A 78 -10.38 -6.86 -6.33
CA LEU A 78 -11.82 -6.95 -6.15
C LEU A 78 -12.50 -7.23 -7.50
N ARG A 79 -13.49 -8.11 -7.46
CA ARG A 79 -14.17 -8.58 -8.67
C ARG A 79 -15.63 -8.11 -8.71
N SER A 80 -16.13 -7.93 -9.92
CA SER A 80 -17.56 -7.67 -10.12
C SER A 80 -18.39 -8.93 -9.88
N PRO A 81 -19.41 -8.90 -9.01
CA PRO A 81 -20.36 -10.00 -8.88
C PRO A 81 -21.44 -10.01 -9.97
N ILE A 82 -21.48 -8.99 -10.82
CA ILE A 82 -22.48 -8.81 -11.88
C ILE A 82 -21.80 -8.47 -13.21
N SER A 83 -22.56 -8.58 -14.31
CA SER A 83 -22.17 -7.99 -15.59
C SER A 83 -22.87 -6.66 -15.77
N VAL A 84 -22.14 -5.62 -16.21
CA VAL A 84 -22.67 -4.26 -16.40
C VAL A 84 -21.90 -3.52 -17.48
N GLU A 85 -22.58 -2.72 -18.27
CA GLU A 85 -21.96 -1.83 -19.23
C GLU A 85 -21.63 -0.47 -18.59
N ILE A 86 -20.44 0.04 -18.84
CA ILE A 86 -20.02 1.39 -18.48
C ILE A 86 -20.10 2.24 -19.74
N PRO A 87 -21.03 3.20 -19.83
CA PRO A 87 -21.17 4.05 -21.03
C PRO A 87 -19.86 4.79 -21.36
N ALA A 88 -19.64 5.08 -22.65
CA ALA A 88 -18.56 5.97 -23.08
C ALA A 88 -18.66 7.31 -22.35
N ARG A 89 -17.53 7.82 -21.84
CA ARG A 89 -17.47 9.07 -21.06
C ARG A 89 -18.36 9.08 -19.82
N GLY A 90 -18.76 7.91 -19.35
CA GLY A 90 -19.66 7.72 -18.22
C GLY A 90 -19.02 6.99 -17.04
N SER A 91 -19.84 6.53 -16.13
CA SER A 91 -19.40 5.76 -14.97
C SER A 91 -20.45 4.74 -14.54
N ALA A 92 -20.02 3.72 -13.81
CA ALA A 92 -20.89 2.77 -13.11
C ALA A 92 -20.38 2.56 -11.68
N VAL A 93 -21.31 2.32 -10.76
CA VAL A 93 -21.02 1.90 -9.39
C VAL A 93 -21.35 0.42 -9.28
N ILE A 94 -20.37 -0.38 -8.89
CA ILE A 94 -20.53 -1.82 -8.72
C ILE A 94 -20.37 -2.13 -7.24
N ASP A 95 -21.41 -2.66 -6.62
CA ASP A 95 -21.34 -3.21 -5.28
C ASP A 95 -20.64 -4.56 -5.34
N THR A 96 -19.48 -4.69 -4.69
CA THR A 96 -18.69 -5.92 -4.73
C THR A 96 -19.22 -7.00 -3.81
N GLY A 97 -20.07 -6.66 -2.84
CA GLY A 97 -20.51 -7.55 -1.76
C GLY A 97 -19.38 -7.96 -0.81
N VAL A 98 -18.23 -7.28 -0.86
CA VAL A 98 -17.08 -7.54 -0.03
C VAL A 98 -17.05 -6.56 1.13
N HIS A 99 -17.03 -7.07 2.36
CA HIS A 99 -16.86 -6.31 3.59
C HIS A 99 -15.50 -6.66 4.19
N ILE A 100 -14.81 -5.67 4.76
CA ILE A 100 -13.49 -5.85 5.36
C ILE A 100 -13.44 -5.20 6.75
N GLU A 101 -12.55 -5.72 7.58
CA GLU A 101 -12.13 -5.08 8.83
C GLU A 101 -10.66 -4.70 8.66
N LEU A 102 -10.41 -3.41 8.39
CA LEU A 102 -9.04 -2.89 8.26
C LEU A 102 -8.33 -2.91 9.62
N PRO A 103 -7.03 -3.22 9.66
CA PRO A 103 -6.22 -3.06 10.87
C PRO A 103 -6.24 -1.61 11.36
N ASN A 104 -6.17 -1.42 12.68
CA ASN A 104 -6.04 -0.08 13.25
C ASN A 104 -4.76 0.60 12.74
N GLY A 105 -4.82 1.92 12.55
CA GLY A 105 -3.68 2.69 12.03
C GLY A 105 -3.48 2.56 10.53
N THR A 106 -4.47 2.03 9.79
CA THR A 106 -4.38 1.89 8.34
C THR A 106 -5.55 2.56 7.61
N VAL A 107 -5.37 2.74 6.31
CA VAL A 107 -6.41 3.17 5.36
C VAL A 107 -6.35 2.30 4.12
N GLY A 108 -7.51 1.98 3.56
CA GLY A 108 -7.63 1.26 2.30
C GLY A 108 -7.87 2.22 1.12
N PHE A 109 -7.13 2.07 0.04
CA PHE A 109 -7.39 2.78 -1.20
C PHE A 109 -7.84 1.83 -2.29
N LEU A 110 -8.95 2.16 -2.94
CA LEU A 110 -9.32 1.52 -4.20
C LEU A 110 -8.51 2.18 -5.32
N LYS A 111 -7.78 1.38 -6.06
CA LYS A 111 -6.92 1.84 -7.16
C LYS A 111 -7.25 1.14 -8.46
N SER A 112 -7.14 1.87 -9.56
CA SER A 112 -7.35 1.35 -10.90
C SER A 112 -6.48 0.12 -11.16
N LYS A 113 -7.04 -0.86 -11.86
CA LYS A 113 -6.24 -1.94 -12.45
C LYS A 113 -5.47 -1.41 -13.64
N SER A 114 -4.15 -1.63 -13.67
CA SER A 114 -3.28 -1.12 -14.75
C SER A 114 -3.76 -1.56 -16.13
N GLY A 115 -4.20 -2.81 -16.27
CA GLY A 115 -4.72 -3.32 -17.54
C GLY A 115 -6.01 -2.62 -18.00
N LEU A 116 -6.93 -2.31 -17.07
CA LEU A 116 -8.15 -1.57 -17.39
C LEU A 116 -7.84 -0.11 -17.73
N ASN A 117 -6.95 0.52 -16.96
CA ASN A 117 -6.58 1.91 -17.18
C ASN A 117 -5.87 2.09 -18.52
N VAL A 118 -4.78 1.34 -18.76
CA VAL A 118 -3.92 1.54 -19.95
C VAL A 118 -4.58 1.08 -21.26
N LYS A 119 -5.38 -0.01 -21.22
CA LYS A 119 -5.94 -0.61 -22.44
C LYS A 119 -7.36 -0.15 -22.76
N HIS A 120 -8.10 0.33 -21.76
CA HIS A 120 -9.53 0.59 -21.90
C HIS A 120 -9.97 1.95 -21.34
N ASP A 121 -9.02 2.77 -20.84
CA ASP A 121 -9.30 4.07 -20.23
C ASP A 121 -10.28 3.98 -19.04
N ILE A 122 -10.30 2.84 -18.34
CA ILE A 122 -11.17 2.63 -17.17
C ILE A 122 -10.37 2.89 -15.90
N THR A 123 -10.85 3.83 -15.09
CA THR A 123 -10.25 4.14 -13.79
C THR A 123 -11.20 3.87 -12.64
N SER A 124 -10.64 3.68 -11.46
CA SER A 124 -11.34 3.54 -10.19
C SER A 124 -10.51 4.20 -9.10
N ASP A 125 -11.18 4.87 -8.18
CA ASP A 125 -10.55 5.44 -6.98
C ASP A 125 -11.56 5.43 -5.83
N GLY A 126 -11.06 5.42 -4.58
CA GLY A 126 -11.89 5.45 -3.39
C GLY A 126 -11.07 5.25 -2.12
N VAL A 127 -11.59 5.73 -1.01
CA VAL A 127 -11.01 5.59 0.32
C VAL A 127 -11.91 4.70 1.16
N ILE A 128 -11.31 3.76 1.87
CA ILE A 128 -11.97 2.89 2.84
C ILE A 128 -11.35 3.20 4.20
N ASP A 129 -12.13 3.77 5.08
CA ASP A 129 -11.69 4.15 6.42
C ASP A 129 -11.64 2.94 7.36
N VAL A 130 -10.75 2.99 8.35
CA VAL A 130 -10.78 2.05 9.48
C VAL A 130 -12.13 2.18 10.20
N GLY A 131 -12.74 1.04 10.53
CA GLY A 131 -14.09 1.01 11.13
C GLY A 131 -15.25 0.99 10.12
N PHE A 132 -15.02 1.25 8.83
CA PHE A 132 -16.04 1.01 7.81
C PHE A 132 -16.18 -0.51 7.56
N THR A 133 -17.36 -1.05 7.83
CA THR A 133 -17.69 -2.47 7.65
C THR A 133 -18.78 -2.72 6.62
N GLY A 134 -19.21 -1.68 5.91
CA GLY A 134 -20.16 -1.79 4.81
C GLY A 134 -19.57 -2.51 3.59
N SER A 135 -20.41 -2.86 2.62
CA SER A 135 -19.95 -3.43 1.36
C SER A 135 -19.14 -2.39 0.56
N ILE A 136 -17.99 -2.81 0.06
CA ILE A 136 -17.13 -1.98 -0.79
C ILE A 136 -17.80 -1.77 -2.15
N LYS A 137 -18.05 -0.50 -2.48
CA LYS A 137 -18.60 -0.10 -3.78
C LYS A 137 -17.49 0.47 -4.65
N ALA A 138 -17.21 -0.20 -5.77
CA ALA A 138 -16.24 0.26 -6.74
C ALA A 138 -16.93 1.18 -7.76
N LYS A 139 -16.54 2.46 -7.80
CA LYS A 139 -16.95 3.36 -8.88
C LYS A 139 -15.92 3.31 -9.98
N LEU A 140 -16.36 2.91 -11.19
CA LEU A 140 -15.54 2.85 -12.37
C LEU A 140 -15.91 4.00 -13.31
N TYR A 141 -14.90 4.69 -13.82
CA TYR A 141 -15.05 5.77 -14.80
C TYR A 141 -14.51 5.31 -16.14
N ASN A 142 -15.30 5.46 -17.19
CA ASN A 142 -14.88 5.20 -18.56
C ASN A 142 -14.52 6.52 -19.24
N HIS A 143 -13.23 6.78 -19.41
CA HIS A 143 -12.72 7.98 -20.11
C HIS A 143 -12.64 7.77 -21.61
N GLY A 144 -12.85 6.55 -22.09
CA GLY A 144 -12.84 6.18 -23.50
C GLY A 144 -14.07 6.67 -24.26
N THR A 145 -14.05 6.51 -25.57
CA THR A 145 -15.12 6.91 -26.49
C THR A 145 -16.08 5.78 -26.87
N LYS A 146 -15.83 4.57 -26.32
CA LYS A 146 -16.68 3.39 -26.53
C LYS A 146 -17.19 2.86 -25.19
N PRO A 147 -18.40 2.29 -25.13
CA PRO A 147 -18.85 1.59 -23.95
C PRO A 147 -17.88 0.46 -23.58
N TYR A 148 -17.74 0.18 -22.29
CA TYR A 148 -16.95 -0.93 -21.78
C TYR A 148 -17.83 -1.94 -21.05
N GLN A 149 -17.78 -3.21 -21.47
CA GLN A 149 -18.53 -4.28 -20.84
C GLN A 149 -17.72 -4.93 -19.73
N VAL A 150 -18.16 -4.77 -18.49
CA VAL A 150 -17.70 -5.55 -17.34
C VAL A 150 -18.49 -6.85 -17.30
N LEU A 151 -17.81 -7.98 -17.17
CA LEU A 151 -18.43 -9.27 -16.97
C LEU A 151 -18.33 -9.69 -15.49
N ARG A 152 -19.29 -10.50 -15.05
CA ARG A 152 -19.21 -11.13 -13.73
C ARG A 152 -17.87 -11.89 -13.59
N GLY A 153 -17.15 -11.62 -12.50
CA GLY A 153 -15.83 -12.24 -12.24
C GLY A 153 -14.64 -11.40 -12.67
N ASP A 154 -14.86 -10.35 -13.48
CA ASP A 154 -13.79 -9.45 -13.86
C ASP A 154 -13.19 -8.74 -12.64
N LYS A 155 -11.87 -8.58 -12.66
CA LYS A 155 -11.11 -7.78 -11.69
C LYS A 155 -11.29 -6.31 -12.04
N ILE A 156 -12.11 -5.58 -11.28
CA ILE A 156 -12.53 -4.22 -11.60
C ILE A 156 -11.71 -3.14 -10.91
N THR A 157 -11.19 -3.42 -9.73
CA THR A 157 -10.36 -2.51 -8.93
C THR A 157 -9.44 -3.33 -8.05
N GLN A 158 -8.52 -2.68 -7.35
CA GLN A 158 -7.68 -3.30 -6.34
C GLN A 158 -7.69 -2.48 -5.06
N LEU A 159 -7.76 -3.15 -3.92
CA LEU A 159 -7.62 -2.57 -2.61
C LEU A 159 -6.14 -2.61 -2.21
N VAL A 160 -5.57 -1.46 -1.91
CA VAL A 160 -4.21 -1.30 -1.36
C VAL A 160 -4.32 -0.70 0.03
N ILE A 161 -3.63 -1.27 1.01
CA ILE A 161 -3.68 -0.85 2.41
C ILE A 161 -2.36 -0.13 2.74
N PHE A 162 -2.47 1.05 3.37
CA PHE A 162 -1.34 1.87 3.82
C PHE A 162 -1.47 2.18 5.30
N ASP A 163 -0.33 2.39 5.95
CA ASP A 163 -0.29 2.99 7.29
C ASP A 163 -0.82 4.43 7.19
N CYS A 164 -1.61 4.87 8.17
CA CYS A 164 -2.23 6.18 8.18
C CYS A 164 -2.13 6.81 9.57
N HIS A 165 -1.85 8.12 9.62
CA HIS A 165 -1.87 8.92 10.83
C HIS A 165 -3.21 9.66 10.96
N PHE A 166 -3.74 9.75 12.17
CA PHE A 166 -5.00 10.43 12.50
C PHE A 166 -4.72 11.54 13.51
N PRO A 167 -4.01 12.62 13.11
CA PRO A 167 -3.75 13.73 14.02
C PRO A 167 -5.03 14.48 14.36
N ASP A 168 -5.13 14.96 15.59
CA ASP A 168 -6.16 15.92 15.98
C ASP A 168 -5.94 17.25 15.23
N VAL A 169 -7.03 17.95 14.95
CA VAL A 169 -6.98 19.24 14.27
C VAL A 169 -6.99 20.37 15.29
N GLU A 170 -5.93 21.17 15.28
CA GLU A 170 -5.84 22.41 16.04
C GLU A 170 -5.97 23.60 15.08
N ILE A 171 -6.92 24.51 15.37
CA ILE A 171 -7.12 25.74 14.60
C ILE A 171 -6.24 26.82 15.18
N VAL A 172 -5.33 27.34 14.36
CA VAL A 172 -4.40 28.43 14.75
C VAL A 172 -4.54 29.61 13.80
N ASP A 173 -4.25 30.83 14.31
CA ASP A 173 -4.32 32.04 13.50
C ASP A 173 -3.17 32.14 12.49
N LYS A 174 -2.05 31.45 12.74
CA LYS A 174 -0.85 31.51 11.91
C LYS A 174 -0.04 30.22 11.98
N LEU A 175 0.44 29.78 10.82
CA LEU A 175 1.43 28.70 10.71
C LEU A 175 2.85 29.29 10.73
N GLU A 176 3.81 28.47 11.20
CA GLU A 176 5.21 28.85 11.14
C GLU A 176 5.69 29.00 9.69
N SER A 177 6.56 29.98 9.47
CA SER A 177 7.16 30.22 8.16
C SER A 177 8.15 29.10 7.82
N THR A 178 8.07 28.59 6.59
CA THR A 178 9.01 27.59 6.07
C THR A 178 9.73 28.15 4.85
N GLU A 179 10.84 27.52 4.44
CA GLU A 179 11.58 27.88 3.22
C GLU A 179 10.68 27.85 1.96
N ARG A 180 9.76 26.89 1.89
CA ARG A 180 8.79 26.78 0.79
C ARG A 180 7.67 27.82 0.90
N GLY A 181 7.22 28.16 2.09
CA GLY A 181 6.12 29.09 2.35
C GLY A 181 4.86 28.72 1.54
N GLU A 182 4.28 29.74 0.89
CA GLU A 182 3.09 29.60 0.05
C GLU A 182 3.38 29.17 -1.40
N ASN A 183 4.63 28.90 -1.74
CA ASN A 183 5.03 28.54 -3.09
C ASN A 183 4.49 27.16 -3.47
N GLY A 184 3.47 27.11 -4.30
CA GLY A 184 2.78 25.90 -4.77
C GLY A 184 3.25 25.44 -6.15
N PHE A 185 2.42 25.66 -7.16
CA PHE A 185 2.65 25.15 -8.50
C PHE A 185 3.85 25.81 -9.19
N GLY A 186 4.73 24.96 -9.76
CA GLY A 186 5.88 25.41 -10.55
C GLY A 186 7.09 25.87 -9.73
N SER A 187 7.06 25.79 -8.40
CA SER A 187 8.16 26.25 -7.53
C SER A 187 9.45 25.41 -7.66
N THR A 188 9.35 24.21 -8.22
CA THR A 188 10.50 23.30 -8.43
C THR A 188 11.04 23.30 -9.85
N GLY A 189 10.53 24.18 -10.71
CA GLY A 189 10.94 24.30 -12.12
C GLY A 189 10.31 23.23 -13.03
N ARG A 190 10.77 23.19 -14.26
CA ARG A 190 10.46 22.18 -15.29
C ARG A 190 11.66 21.29 -15.49
#